data_1a520bf6988778aeb9ed61cc0234f7c6
#
_entry.id   1a520bf6988778aeb9ed61cc0234f7c6
#
_cell.length_a   1.000
_cell.length_b   1.000
_cell.length_c   1.000
_cell.angle_alpha   90.00
_cell.angle_beta   90.00
_cell.angle_gamma   90.00
#
_symmetry.space_group_name_H-M   'P 1'
#
loop_
_entity.id
_entity.type
_entity.pdbx_description
1 polymer ?
#
loop_
_entity_poly.entity_id
_entity_poly.type
_entity_poly.pdbx_seq_one_letter_code
_entity_poly.pdbx_strand_id
1 'polypeptide(L)'
;MSELTPESFEHIPWQAPWRYVRIGEGTGYESDLAAEVGKGHPLHEARAIAVGVRVDQDDVLFLIPDAPKPLAVVHFTRASAAEGNSKFPHTTFYSSLDDWLRRGMVADHAHYLKGDAPENEDE
;
A
#
# COMPACT_ATOMS: atom_id res chain seq x y z
N MET A 1 22.72 9.80 1.95
CA MET A 1 21.73 8.84 2.12
C MET A 1 20.38 9.48 2.25
N SER A 2 19.48 9.12 1.44
CA SER A 2 18.20 9.78 1.51
C SER A 2 17.23 8.92 2.31
N GLU A 3 16.50 9.62 3.14
CA GLU A 3 15.44 8.99 3.89
C GLU A 3 14.13 9.35 3.29
N LEU A 4 13.27 8.36 3.16
CA LEU A 4 11.93 8.62 2.69
C LEU A 4 11.11 9.26 3.81
N THR A 5 10.36 10.27 3.46
CA THR A 5 9.40 10.92 4.34
C THR A 5 8.09 10.98 3.60
N PRO A 6 6.99 11.30 4.29
CA PRO A 6 5.72 11.46 3.58
C PRO A 6 5.81 12.49 2.47
N GLU A 7 6.58 13.56 2.66
CA GLU A 7 6.74 14.57 1.62
C GLU A 7 7.38 14.02 0.37
N SER A 8 8.17 12.95 0.50
CA SER A 8 8.80 12.34 -0.67
C SER A 8 7.77 11.88 -1.69
N PHE A 9 6.53 11.64 -1.24
CA PHE A 9 5.49 11.10 -2.08
C PHE A 9 4.59 12.15 -2.70
N GLU A 10 4.70 13.41 -2.26
CA GLU A 10 3.87 14.47 -2.80
C GLU A 10 4.17 14.77 -4.25
N HIS A 11 5.42 14.59 -4.64
CA HIS A 11 5.89 15.06 -5.94
C HIS A 11 6.22 13.95 -6.92
N ILE A 12 5.89 12.70 -6.60
CA ILE A 12 6.12 11.63 -7.57
C ILE A 12 5.05 11.70 -8.65
N PRO A 13 5.33 11.13 -9.82
CA PRO A 13 4.35 11.18 -10.93
C PRO A 13 3.30 10.09 -10.75
N TRP A 14 2.35 10.35 -9.89
CA TRP A 14 1.29 9.38 -9.59
C TRP A 14 0.55 8.97 -10.87
N GLN A 15 0.34 7.68 -11.01
CA GLN A 15 -0.37 7.11 -12.15
C GLN A 15 -1.53 6.28 -11.65
N ALA A 16 -2.70 6.48 -12.24
CA ALA A 16 -3.86 5.70 -11.84
C ALA A 16 -3.56 4.22 -11.97
N PRO A 17 -4.09 3.38 -11.10
CA PRO A 17 -5.12 3.68 -10.09
C PRO A 17 -4.58 4.20 -8.75
N TRP A 18 -3.31 4.56 -8.67
CA TRP A 18 -2.67 5.05 -7.46
C TRP A 18 -2.74 6.56 -7.38
N ARG A 19 -2.92 7.08 -6.17
CA ARG A 19 -2.86 8.52 -5.91
C ARG A 19 -2.29 8.78 -4.54
N TYR A 20 -1.83 10.01 -4.33
CA TYR A 20 -1.35 10.43 -3.01
C TYR A 20 -2.55 10.53 -2.06
N VAL A 21 -2.31 10.24 -0.79
CA VAL A 21 -3.38 10.37 0.22
C VAL A 21 -3.78 11.83 0.36
N ARG A 22 -5.05 12.05 0.67
CA ARG A 22 -5.55 13.40 0.93
C ARG A 22 -5.29 13.76 2.38
N ILE A 23 -5.33 15.07 2.64
CA ILE A 23 -5.16 15.55 4.01
C ILE A 23 -6.23 14.92 4.90
N GLY A 24 -5.77 14.32 5.99
CA GLY A 24 -6.67 13.68 6.95
C GLY A 24 -7.10 12.28 6.60
N GLU A 25 -6.83 11.83 5.37
CA GLU A 25 -7.23 10.50 4.95
C GLU A 25 -6.33 9.42 5.53
N GLY A 26 -5.04 9.74 5.66
CA GLY A 26 -4.06 8.74 6.05
C GLY A 26 -4.30 8.14 7.42
N THR A 27 -4.77 8.95 8.37
CA THR A 27 -4.97 8.44 9.73
C THR A 27 -6.03 7.35 9.78
N GLY A 28 -7.04 7.44 8.90
CA GLY A 28 -8.04 6.38 8.83
C GLY A 28 -7.45 5.06 8.39
N TYR A 29 -6.58 5.10 7.37
CA TYR A 29 -5.94 3.89 6.89
C TYR A 29 -4.96 3.33 7.91
N GLU A 30 -4.27 4.20 8.65
CA GLU A 30 -3.35 3.75 9.68
C GLU A 30 -4.10 3.05 10.81
N SER A 31 -5.27 3.58 11.15
CA SER A 31 -6.12 2.97 12.15
C SER A 31 -6.65 1.61 11.67
N ASP A 32 -7.06 1.55 10.39
CA ASP A 32 -7.52 0.30 9.80
C ASP A 32 -6.42 -0.76 9.83
N LEU A 33 -5.20 -0.35 9.54
CA LEU A 33 -4.09 -1.29 9.58
C LEU A 33 -3.90 -1.85 10.98
N ALA A 34 -3.90 -0.97 11.97
CA ALA A 34 -3.73 -1.42 13.35
C ALA A 34 -4.82 -2.40 13.75
N ALA A 35 -6.02 -2.22 13.23
CA ALA A 35 -7.14 -3.09 13.57
C ALA A 35 -7.04 -4.46 12.90
N GLU A 36 -6.41 -4.54 11.73
CA GLU A 36 -6.36 -5.80 10.99
C GLU A 36 -5.13 -6.65 11.30
N VAL A 37 -4.01 -6.04 11.69
CA VAL A 37 -2.79 -6.81 11.93
C VAL A 37 -2.80 -7.41 13.34
N GLY A 38 -2.59 -8.71 13.41
CA GLY A 38 -2.49 -9.37 14.71
C GLY A 38 -1.06 -9.71 15.04
N LYS A 39 -0.85 -10.31 16.20
CA LYS A 39 0.47 -10.79 16.57
C LYS A 39 0.96 -11.75 15.50
N GLY A 40 2.21 -11.66 15.17
CA GLY A 40 2.80 -12.50 14.14
C GLY A 40 2.80 -11.88 12.78
N HIS A 41 2.01 -10.84 12.55
CA HIS A 41 2.06 -10.12 11.27
C HIS A 41 3.27 -9.19 11.29
N PRO A 42 4.00 -9.08 10.16
CA PRO A 42 5.21 -8.24 10.14
C PRO A 42 4.95 -6.79 10.49
N LEU A 43 3.73 -6.30 10.30
CA LEU A 43 3.40 -4.92 10.60
C LEU A 43 2.72 -4.72 11.96
N HIS A 44 2.66 -5.78 12.77
CA HIS A 44 2.08 -5.64 14.10
C HIS A 44 2.92 -4.64 14.90
N GLU A 45 2.27 -3.58 15.39
CA GLU A 45 2.92 -2.52 16.15
C GLU A 45 3.97 -1.73 15.36
N ALA A 46 4.01 -1.88 14.05
CA ALA A 46 4.93 -1.10 13.25
C ALA A 46 4.44 0.33 13.11
N ARG A 47 5.39 1.26 13.04
CA ARG A 47 5.05 2.64 12.75
C ARG A 47 4.88 2.77 11.24
N ALA A 48 3.65 2.84 10.80
CA ALA A 48 3.33 2.91 9.38
C ALA A 48 2.55 4.18 9.09
N ILE A 49 2.94 4.85 8.02
CA ILE A 49 2.34 6.10 7.60
C ILE A 49 1.74 5.90 6.22
N ALA A 50 0.44 6.11 6.07
CA ALA A 50 -0.21 5.94 4.77
C ALA A 50 0.20 7.08 3.85
N VAL A 51 0.70 6.74 2.66
CA VAL A 51 1.13 7.75 1.69
C VAL A 51 0.45 7.61 0.34
N GLY A 52 -0.07 6.45 0.00
CA GLY A 52 -0.73 6.26 -1.29
C GLY A 52 -1.92 5.35 -1.19
N VAL A 53 -2.88 5.56 -2.09
CA VAL A 53 -4.13 4.80 -2.10
C VAL A 53 -4.40 4.32 -3.51
N ARG A 54 -4.83 3.09 -3.63
CA ARG A 54 -5.27 2.54 -4.91
C ARG A 54 -6.79 2.66 -4.99
N VAL A 55 -7.27 3.37 -6.00
CA VAL A 55 -8.69 3.74 -6.03
C VAL A 55 -9.60 2.62 -6.50
N ASP A 56 -9.06 1.58 -7.12
CA ASP A 56 -9.88 0.48 -7.64
C ASP A 56 -9.88 -0.76 -6.75
N GLN A 57 -9.11 -0.75 -5.67
CA GLN A 57 -9.02 -1.87 -4.74
C GLN A 57 -8.75 -1.31 -3.35
N ASP A 58 -8.85 -2.18 -2.35
CA ASP A 58 -8.55 -1.78 -0.98
C ASP A 58 -7.06 -1.87 -0.66
N ASP A 59 -6.21 -1.34 -1.55
CA ASP A 59 -4.77 -1.35 -1.34
C ASP A 59 -4.29 0.01 -0.91
N VAL A 60 -3.41 0.03 0.07
CA VAL A 60 -2.83 1.27 0.60
C VAL A 60 -1.32 1.09 0.68
N LEU A 61 -0.58 2.10 0.24
CA LEU A 61 0.87 2.12 0.35
C LEU A 61 1.26 2.81 1.65
N PHE A 62 2.01 2.11 2.47
CA PHE A 62 2.50 2.63 3.75
C PHE A 62 4.00 2.83 3.71
N LEU A 63 4.44 3.90 4.32
CA LEU A 63 5.85 4.16 4.59
C LEU A 63 6.16 3.69 6.00
N ILE A 64 7.20 2.85 6.15
CA ILE A 64 7.63 2.37 7.46
C ILE A 64 9.06 2.86 7.65
N PRO A 65 9.24 4.02 8.29
CA PRO A 65 10.52 4.74 8.23
C PRO A 65 11.73 3.97 8.70
N ASP A 66 11.56 3.09 9.67
CA ASP A 66 12.72 2.42 10.25
C ASP A 66 12.92 1.00 9.77
N ALA A 67 12.17 0.58 8.78
CA ALA A 67 12.26 -0.81 8.33
C ALA A 67 13.30 -0.97 7.22
N PRO A 68 13.92 -2.17 7.13
CA PRO A 68 14.85 -2.43 6.03
C PRO A 68 14.21 -2.31 4.66
N LYS A 69 12.93 -2.68 4.58
CA LYS A 69 12.13 -2.43 3.39
C LYS A 69 11.07 -1.43 3.80
N PRO A 70 11.28 -0.16 3.48
CA PRO A 70 10.46 0.90 4.08
C PRO A 70 9.10 1.13 3.44
N LEU A 71 8.77 0.40 2.38
CA LEU A 71 7.48 0.56 1.73
C LEU A 71 6.73 -0.75 1.73
N ALA A 72 5.43 -0.68 2.02
CA ALA A 72 4.58 -1.86 2.07
C ALA A 72 3.23 -1.54 1.47
N VAL A 73 2.78 -2.38 0.55
CA VAL A 73 1.41 -2.28 0.04
C VAL A 73 0.58 -3.30 0.80
N VAL A 74 -0.47 -2.82 1.44
CA VAL A 74 -1.36 -3.66 2.24
C VAL A 74 -2.70 -3.75 1.53
N HIS A 75 -3.15 -4.97 1.29
CA HIS A 75 -4.48 -5.22 0.73
C HIS A 75 -5.41 -5.55 1.89
N PHE A 76 -6.29 -4.63 2.23
CA PHE A 76 -7.15 -4.79 3.39
C PHE A 76 -8.22 -5.84 3.15
N THR A 77 -8.43 -6.68 4.17
CA THR A 77 -9.43 -7.72 4.09
C THR A 77 -10.74 -7.30 4.75
N ARG A 78 -10.65 -6.25 5.57
CA ARG A 78 -11.77 -5.79 6.39
C ARG A 78 -12.15 -6.78 7.49
N ALA A 79 -11.25 -7.74 7.75
CA ALA A 79 -11.41 -8.66 8.87
C ALA A 79 -10.65 -8.11 10.07
N SER A 80 -11.10 -8.43 11.27
CA SER A 80 -10.43 -7.96 12.46
C SER A 80 -9.24 -8.86 12.79
N ALA A 81 -8.34 -8.33 13.62
CA ALA A 81 -7.20 -9.11 14.08
C ALA A 81 -7.65 -10.34 14.86
N ALA A 82 -8.85 -10.31 15.39
CA ALA A 82 -9.38 -11.43 16.15
C ALA A 82 -9.56 -12.67 15.30
N GLU A 83 -9.59 -12.52 13.98
CA GLU A 83 -9.65 -13.67 13.10
C GLU A 83 -8.39 -14.50 13.18
N GLY A 84 -7.34 -13.94 13.73
CA GLY A 84 -6.18 -14.71 14.14
C GLY A 84 -5.27 -15.21 13.05
N ASN A 85 -5.37 -14.70 11.85
CA ASN A 85 -4.54 -15.17 10.76
C ASN A 85 -3.41 -14.19 10.48
N SER A 86 -2.18 -14.58 10.84
CA SER A 86 -1.03 -13.69 10.68
C SER A 86 -0.64 -13.45 9.22
N LYS A 87 -1.22 -14.20 8.30
CA LYS A 87 -0.96 -13.97 6.87
C LYS A 87 -1.73 -12.79 6.32
N PHE A 88 -2.75 -12.33 7.03
CA PHE A 88 -3.59 -11.24 6.55
C PHE A 88 -3.48 -10.05 7.48
N PRO A 89 -3.60 -8.85 6.94
CA PRO A 89 -3.86 -8.57 5.52
C PRO A 89 -2.62 -8.85 4.67
N HIS A 90 -2.84 -9.17 3.41
CA HIS A 90 -1.75 -9.43 2.48
C HIS A 90 -0.88 -8.19 2.34
N THR A 91 0.42 -8.37 2.46
CA THR A 91 1.35 -7.25 2.45
C THR A 91 2.52 -7.57 1.55
N THR A 92 2.85 -6.63 0.67
CA THR A 92 4.01 -6.76 -0.21
C THR A 92 4.99 -5.65 0.14
N PHE A 93 6.23 -6.03 0.40
CA PHE A 93 7.26 -5.07 0.80
C PHE A 93 8.12 -4.66 -0.38
N TYR A 94 8.56 -3.42 -0.37
CA TYR A 94 9.44 -2.87 -1.40
C TYR A 94 10.63 -2.22 -0.74
N SER A 95 11.79 -2.38 -1.36
CA SER A 95 13.05 -1.96 -0.74
C SER A 95 13.34 -0.48 -0.91
N SER A 96 12.68 0.18 -1.85
CA SER A 96 12.93 1.59 -2.12
C SER A 96 11.75 2.18 -2.87
N LEU A 97 11.74 3.51 -2.97
CA LEU A 97 10.72 4.18 -3.76
C LEU A 97 10.80 3.75 -5.23
N ASP A 98 12.00 3.67 -5.77
CA ASP A 98 12.19 3.25 -7.15
C ASP A 98 11.67 1.83 -7.36
N ASP A 99 11.93 0.96 -6.39
CA ASP A 99 11.44 -0.41 -6.45
C ASP A 99 9.92 -0.45 -6.54
N TRP A 100 9.24 0.33 -5.69
CA TRP A 100 7.78 0.37 -5.72
C TRP A 100 7.26 1.01 -7.00
N LEU A 101 7.90 2.08 -7.45
CA LEU A 101 7.45 2.73 -8.68
C LEU A 101 7.45 1.75 -9.84
N ARG A 102 8.51 0.96 -9.96
CA ARG A 102 8.64 0.06 -11.11
C ARG A 102 7.82 -1.21 -10.95
N ARG A 103 7.88 -1.85 -9.80
CA ARG A 103 7.21 -3.14 -9.61
C ARG A 103 5.79 -3.00 -9.12
N GLY A 104 5.47 -1.86 -8.53
CA GLY A 104 4.13 -1.60 -8.00
C GLY A 104 3.33 -0.70 -8.90
N MET A 105 3.59 0.61 -8.84
CA MET A 105 2.73 1.58 -9.50
C MET A 105 2.69 1.41 -11.02
N VAL A 106 3.84 1.26 -11.66
CA VAL A 106 3.87 1.17 -13.12
C VAL A 106 3.18 -0.10 -13.58
N ALA A 107 3.41 -1.21 -12.90
CA ALA A 107 2.76 -2.47 -13.25
C ALA A 107 1.25 -2.38 -13.05
N ASP A 108 0.81 -1.78 -11.95
CA ASP A 108 -0.61 -1.63 -11.69
C ASP A 108 -1.26 -0.69 -12.69
N HIS A 109 -0.55 0.36 -13.07
CA HIS A 109 -1.05 1.30 -14.07
C HIS A 109 -1.27 0.60 -15.42
N ALA A 110 -0.33 -0.25 -15.82
CA ALA A 110 -0.46 -0.99 -17.07
C ALA A 110 -1.68 -1.90 -17.06
N HIS A 111 -1.90 -2.58 -15.95
CA HIS A 111 -3.09 -3.42 -15.81
C HIS A 111 -4.36 -2.59 -15.83
N TYR A 112 -4.33 -1.46 -15.16
CA TYR A 112 -5.48 -0.57 -15.07
C TYR A 112 -5.85 -0.04 -16.46
N LEU A 113 -4.84 0.29 -17.28
CA LEU A 113 -5.10 0.79 -18.63
C LEU A 113 -5.66 -0.28 -19.53
N LYS A 114 -5.32 -1.53 -19.31
CA LYS A 114 -5.92 -2.60 -20.07
C LYS A 114 -7.39 -2.76 -19.75
N GLY A 115 -7.82 -2.02 -18.77
CA GLY A 115 -9.21 -1.93 -18.47
C GLY A 115 -9.70 -3.11 -17.82
N ASP A 116 -8.85 -3.76 -17.31
CA ASP A 116 -9.43 -4.81 -16.70
C ASP A 116 -10.48 -5.27 -17.55
N ALA A 117 -10.45 -4.85 -18.60
CA ALA A 117 -11.41 -5.15 -19.43
C ALA A 117 -11.37 -6.51 -19.74
N PRO A 118 -11.72 -6.71 -19.50
CA PRO A 118 -11.85 -7.56 -19.50
C PRO A 118 -11.44 -8.51 -20.01
N GLU A 119 -11.17 -8.59 -19.49
CA GLU A 119 -10.74 -9.25 -19.60
C GLU A 119 -11.33 -10.04 -20.26
N ASN A 120 -11.91 -9.81 -20.51
CA ASN A 120 -12.33 -10.28 -21.01
C ASN A 120 -12.36 -10.47 -22.07
N GLU A 121 -12.18 -10.10 -22.41
CA GLU A 121 -12.02 -10.23 -23.14
C GLU A 121 -11.76 -10.95 -23.72
N ASP A 122 -11.63 -11.20 -23.92
CA ASP A 122 -11.21 -11.87 -24.35
C ASP A 122 -11.48 -12.61 -24.60
N GLU A 123 -11.85 -12.58 -24.53
CA GLU A 123 -11.92 -13.11 -24.65
C GLU A 123 -11.97 -13.51 -25.01
#